data_6b5d5abb506ce4bc86323ed61861b00c
#
_entry.id   6b5d5abb506ce4bc86323ed61861b00c
#
_cell.length_a   1.000
_cell.length_b   1.000
_cell.length_c   1.000
_cell.angle_alpha   90.00
_cell.angle_beta   90.00
_cell.angle_gamma   90.00
#
_symmetry.space_group_name_H-M   'P 1'
#
loop_
_entity.id
_entity.type
_entity.pdbx_description
1 polymer ?
#
loop_
_entity_poly.entity_id
_entity_poly.type
_entity_poly.pdbx_seq_one_letter_code
_entity_poly.pdbx_strand_id
1 'polypeptide(L)'
;MTGHEVVACGQVVAAPPGEVFRWFVDPDRLASWIGIRATLEPRPGGSFRFEIVDGEWCSGRYLEVVPGKRVVFTWGWESGAIPVPPGSSTVEVALDPHPDGTLVRLVHRDLAPEVRRLHADGWSRFLPRLAAVVAGRAPIPYPTALPEPEEAPWPSTPGP
;
A
#
# COMPACT_ATOMS: atom_id res chain seq x y z
N MET A 1 19.53 -7.94 -15.55
CA MET A 1 19.05 -7.59 -15.26
C MET A 1 18.25 -7.10 -14.85
N THR A 2 17.97 -7.08 -14.75
CA THR A 2 17.39 -6.49 -14.52
C THR A 2 16.72 -6.06 -13.58
N GLY A 3 16.85 -5.65 -12.73
CA GLY A 3 16.23 -5.10 -11.61
C GLY A 3 14.93 -4.44 -11.85
N HIS A 4 14.26 -4.84 -12.81
CA HIS A 4 13.00 -4.21 -13.19
C HIS A 4 11.79 -4.97 -12.69
N GLU A 5 12.06 -5.98 -11.87
CA GLU A 5 10.95 -6.71 -11.29
C GLU A 5 10.27 -5.82 -10.27
N VAL A 6 8.98 -5.72 -10.38
CA VAL A 6 8.15 -4.92 -9.50
C VAL A 6 7.02 -5.77 -8.95
N VAL A 7 6.44 -5.32 -7.86
CA VAL A 7 5.18 -5.90 -7.39
C VAL A 7 4.07 -5.13 -8.10
N ALA A 8 3.22 -5.83 -8.81
CA ALA A 8 2.12 -5.20 -9.55
C ALA A 8 0.82 -5.91 -9.20
N CYS A 9 -0.20 -5.14 -8.87
CA CYS A 9 -1.51 -5.64 -8.47
C CYS A 9 -2.60 -4.81 -9.11
N GLY A 10 -3.78 -5.40 -9.28
CA GLY A 10 -4.94 -4.69 -9.78
C GLY A 10 -6.18 -5.04 -9.00
N GLN A 11 -7.12 -4.11 -8.89
CA GLN A 11 -8.37 -4.32 -8.17
C GLN A 11 -9.45 -3.44 -8.76
N VAL A 12 -10.58 -4.05 -9.11
CA VAL A 12 -11.75 -3.27 -9.54
C VAL A 12 -12.51 -2.82 -8.29
N VAL A 13 -12.82 -1.53 -8.24
CA VAL A 13 -13.52 -0.92 -7.12
C VAL A 13 -14.77 -0.25 -7.66
N ALA A 14 -15.92 -0.49 -7.00
CA ALA A 14 -17.23 -0.06 -7.49
C ALA A 14 -17.52 1.40 -7.12
N ALA A 15 -16.73 2.33 -7.66
CA ALA A 15 -16.92 3.76 -7.49
C ALA A 15 -16.12 4.48 -8.58
N PRO A 16 -16.49 5.72 -8.94
CA PRO A 16 -15.73 6.48 -9.95
C PRO A 16 -14.32 6.79 -9.45
N PRO A 17 -13.37 7.01 -10.39
CA PRO A 17 -11.98 7.31 -10.00
C PRO A 17 -11.81 8.47 -9.03
N GLY A 18 -12.59 9.53 -9.18
CA GLY A 18 -12.52 10.66 -8.25
C GLY A 18 -12.91 10.30 -6.83
N GLU A 19 -13.83 9.36 -6.68
CA GLU A 19 -14.25 8.89 -5.36
C GLU A 19 -13.17 7.96 -4.77
N VAL A 20 -12.66 7.02 -5.57
CA VAL A 20 -11.64 6.09 -5.12
C VAL A 20 -10.37 6.81 -4.71
N PHE A 21 -10.03 7.88 -5.41
CA PHE A 21 -8.87 8.71 -5.10
C PHE A 21 -8.84 9.14 -3.63
N ARG A 22 -10.00 9.47 -3.06
CA ARG A 22 -10.09 9.96 -1.68
C ARG A 22 -9.57 8.94 -0.67
N TRP A 23 -9.64 7.66 -0.99
CA TRP A 23 -9.23 6.57 -0.09
C TRP A 23 -7.71 6.45 0.00
N PHE A 24 -6.97 7.22 -0.80
CA PHE A 24 -5.52 7.27 -0.76
C PHE A 24 -4.98 8.58 -0.18
N VAL A 25 -5.84 9.59 0.01
CA VAL A 25 -5.38 10.91 0.46
C VAL A 25 -6.08 11.40 1.72
N ASP A 26 -7.13 10.74 2.15
CA ASP A 26 -7.85 11.09 3.38
C ASP A 26 -7.41 10.13 4.49
N PRO A 27 -6.90 10.65 5.64
CA PRO A 27 -6.36 9.76 6.68
C PRO A 27 -7.36 8.73 7.20
N ASP A 28 -8.59 9.14 7.46
CA ASP A 28 -9.59 8.22 8.01
C ASP A 28 -9.98 7.18 6.98
N ARG A 29 -10.08 7.58 5.72
CA ARG A 29 -10.41 6.64 4.66
C ARG A 29 -9.27 5.66 4.39
N LEU A 30 -8.04 6.14 4.36
CA LEU A 30 -6.90 5.23 4.21
C LEU A 30 -6.90 4.19 5.33
N ALA A 31 -7.08 4.63 6.57
CA ALA A 31 -7.04 3.74 7.73
C ALA A 31 -8.22 2.76 7.77
N SER A 32 -9.24 2.96 6.94
CA SER A 32 -10.37 2.03 6.92
C SER A 32 -10.07 0.74 6.16
N TRP A 33 -9.04 0.75 5.29
CA TRP A 33 -8.71 -0.47 4.54
C TRP A 33 -7.26 -0.90 4.72
N ILE A 34 -6.36 -0.01 5.08
CA ILE A 34 -4.99 -0.36 5.39
C ILE A 34 -4.52 0.50 6.57
N GLY A 35 -4.23 -0.16 7.69
CA GLY A 35 -3.72 0.55 8.86
C GLY A 35 -4.77 0.81 9.93
N ILE A 36 -4.32 1.49 10.95
CA ILE A 36 -5.09 1.81 12.15
C ILE A 36 -5.33 3.31 12.23
N ARG A 37 -4.32 4.09 11.87
CA ARG A 37 -4.38 5.54 11.84
C ARG A 37 -3.35 6.07 10.86
N ALA A 38 -3.57 7.28 10.34
CA ALA A 38 -2.68 7.84 9.34
C ALA A 38 -2.55 9.35 9.52
N THR A 39 -1.40 9.87 9.09
CA THR A 39 -1.16 11.30 8.95
C THR A 39 -0.71 11.51 7.51
N LEU A 40 -1.49 12.27 6.77
CA LEU A 40 -1.26 12.47 5.34
C LEU A 40 -1.24 13.95 4.99
N GLU A 41 -0.28 14.34 4.17
CA GLU A 41 -0.22 15.67 3.58
C GLU A 41 -0.18 15.47 2.06
N PRO A 42 -1.34 15.33 1.41
CA PRO A 42 -1.41 14.87 0.01
C PRO A 42 -1.03 15.94 -1.00
N ARG A 43 0.24 16.26 -1.02
CA ARG A 43 0.84 17.18 -1.98
C ARG A 43 2.28 16.72 -2.22
N PRO A 44 2.90 17.06 -3.36
CA PRO A 44 4.28 16.66 -3.61
C PRO A 44 5.18 17.11 -2.46
N GLY A 45 5.96 16.17 -1.92
CA GLY A 45 6.83 16.42 -0.78
C GLY A 45 6.15 16.31 0.58
N GLY A 46 4.82 16.16 0.62
CA GLY A 46 4.09 16.03 1.88
C GLY A 46 4.24 14.66 2.51
N SER A 47 3.98 14.58 3.81
CA SER A 47 4.14 13.34 4.56
C SER A 47 3.12 12.29 4.18
N PHE A 48 3.59 11.05 4.13
CA PHE A 48 2.75 9.86 4.01
C PHE A 48 3.18 8.93 5.13
N ARG A 49 2.33 8.77 6.15
CA ARG A 49 2.70 7.97 7.32
C ARG A 49 1.46 7.31 7.91
N PHE A 50 1.54 6.02 8.19
CA PHE A 50 0.41 5.33 8.81
C PHE A 50 0.91 4.16 9.65
N GLU A 51 0.12 3.84 10.68
CA GLU A 51 0.39 2.69 11.54
C GLU A 51 -0.31 1.48 10.93
N ILE A 52 0.49 0.54 10.41
CA ILE A 52 -0.07 -0.59 9.65
C ILE A 52 -0.60 -1.68 10.56
N VAL A 53 0.12 -2.01 11.62
CA VAL A 53 -0.36 -2.84 12.72
C VAL A 53 0.13 -2.20 14.00
N ASP A 54 -0.41 -2.60 15.12
CA ASP A 54 -0.09 -1.96 16.39
C ASP A 54 1.42 -1.84 16.61
N GLY A 55 1.89 -0.60 16.71
CA GLY A 55 3.29 -0.31 16.96
C GLY A 55 4.20 -0.32 15.74
N GLU A 56 3.68 -0.70 14.56
CA GLU A 56 4.49 -0.73 13.33
C GLU A 56 4.02 0.35 12.37
N TRP A 57 4.93 1.24 12.03
CA TRP A 57 4.62 2.38 11.17
C TRP A 57 5.31 2.29 9.83
N CYS A 58 4.58 2.66 8.79
CA CYS A 58 5.13 2.82 7.45
C CYS A 58 5.14 4.29 7.13
N SER A 59 6.17 4.76 6.45
CA SER A 59 6.27 6.18 6.12
C SER A 59 7.05 6.44 4.85
N GLY A 60 6.82 7.62 4.30
CA GLY A 60 7.46 8.15 3.13
C GLY A 60 6.90 9.52 2.84
N ARG A 61 6.90 9.89 1.56
CA ARG A 61 6.38 11.19 1.11
C ARG A 61 5.59 11.01 -0.16
N TYR A 62 4.60 11.86 -0.36
CA TYR A 62 3.94 11.94 -1.67
C TYR A 62 4.93 12.52 -2.67
N LEU A 63 4.98 11.92 -3.85
CA LEU A 63 5.76 12.42 -4.97
C LEU A 63 4.87 13.06 -6.01
N GLU A 64 3.67 12.50 -6.21
CA GLU A 64 2.74 12.97 -7.22
C GLU A 64 1.32 12.76 -6.72
N VAL A 65 0.48 13.78 -6.88
CA VAL A 65 -0.92 13.70 -6.48
C VAL A 65 -1.74 14.34 -7.60
N VAL A 66 -2.42 13.52 -8.40
CA VAL A 66 -3.26 13.99 -9.50
C VAL A 66 -4.68 13.53 -9.20
N PRO A 67 -5.56 14.45 -8.76
CA PRO A 67 -6.91 14.08 -8.34
C PRO A 67 -7.65 13.21 -9.36
N GLY A 68 -8.16 12.09 -8.88
CA GLY A 68 -8.94 11.18 -9.69
C GLY A 68 -8.13 10.35 -10.68
N LYS A 69 -6.81 10.49 -10.71
CA LYS A 69 -6.00 9.81 -11.72
C LYS A 69 -4.82 9.05 -11.16
N ARG A 70 -4.06 9.67 -10.25
CA ARG A 70 -2.77 9.07 -9.89
C ARG A 70 -2.28 9.57 -8.54
N VAL A 71 -1.72 8.66 -7.76
CA VAL A 71 -1.04 8.98 -6.52
C VAL A 71 0.27 8.20 -6.50
N VAL A 72 1.37 8.86 -6.20
CA VAL A 72 2.67 8.21 -6.06
C VAL A 72 3.26 8.65 -4.72
N PHE A 73 3.72 7.68 -3.94
CA PHE A 73 4.36 7.98 -2.67
C PHE A 73 5.50 7.01 -2.41
N THR A 74 6.47 7.46 -1.63
CA THR A 74 7.54 6.58 -1.19
C THR A 74 7.08 5.80 0.03
N TRP A 75 7.78 4.71 0.34
CA TRP A 75 7.33 3.73 1.31
C TRP A 75 8.51 3.11 2.02
N GLY A 76 8.35 2.84 3.29
CA GLY A 76 9.29 2.06 4.06
C GLY A 76 8.73 1.79 5.45
N TRP A 77 9.48 1.04 6.24
CA TRP A 77 9.09 0.61 7.58
C TRP A 77 10.00 1.28 8.60
N GLU A 78 9.40 1.88 9.61
CA GLU A 78 10.18 2.66 10.58
C GLU A 78 10.96 1.81 11.57
N SER A 79 10.43 0.64 11.92
CA SER A 79 11.04 -0.17 12.98
C SER A 79 12.26 -0.97 12.55
N GLY A 80 12.44 -1.19 11.26
CA GLY A 80 13.51 -2.05 10.78
C GLY A 80 13.16 -3.54 10.84
N ALA A 81 11.99 -3.90 11.34
CA ALA A 81 11.55 -5.30 11.34
C ALA A 81 11.49 -5.86 9.92
N ILE A 82 11.15 -5.01 8.97
CA ILE A 82 11.20 -5.35 7.56
C ILE A 82 12.24 -4.42 6.94
N PRO A 83 13.25 -4.99 6.23
CA PRO A 83 14.40 -4.20 5.78
C PRO A 83 14.11 -3.35 4.54
N VAL A 84 13.16 -2.45 4.67
CA VAL A 84 12.81 -1.45 3.67
C VAL A 84 12.72 -0.14 4.45
N PRO A 85 13.81 0.64 4.52
CA PRO A 85 13.78 1.89 5.27
C PRO A 85 12.77 2.87 4.72
N PRO A 86 12.26 3.79 5.55
CA PRO A 86 11.31 4.81 5.06
C PRO A 86 11.86 5.55 3.85
N GLY A 87 11.01 5.69 2.85
CA GLY A 87 11.38 6.42 1.64
C GLY A 87 12.22 5.65 0.65
N SER A 88 12.57 4.40 0.93
CA SER A 88 13.49 3.65 0.06
C SER A 88 12.80 2.90 -1.07
N SER A 89 11.49 2.82 -1.07
CA SER A 89 10.75 2.21 -2.16
C SER A 89 9.62 3.14 -2.60
N THR A 90 8.99 2.83 -3.73
CA THR A 90 7.98 3.72 -4.31
C THR A 90 6.73 2.95 -4.69
N VAL A 91 5.58 3.49 -4.33
CA VAL A 91 4.28 2.93 -4.70
C VAL A 91 3.60 3.88 -5.67
N GLU A 92 3.20 3.37 -6.83
CA GLU A 92 2.44 4.12 -7.82
C GLU A 92 1.04 3.55 -7.90
N VAL A 93 0.04 4.41 -7.78
CA VAL A 93 -1.36 4.01 -7.89
C VAL A 93 -1.96 4.78 -9.06
N ALA A 94 -2.44 4.06 -10.06
CA ALA A 94 -3.15 4.64 -11.19
C ALA A 94 -4.62 4.24 -11.11
N LEU A 95 -5.51 5.19 -11.35
CA LEU A 95 -6.95 5.00 -11.25
C LEU A 95 -7.54 5.13 -12.65
N ASP A 96 -7.90 4.00 -13.25
CA ASP A 96 -8.43 3.99 -14.61
C ASP A 96 -9.94 3.79 -14.59
N PRO A 97 -10.70 4.54 -15.41
CA PRO A 97 -12.12 4.25 -15.56
C PRO A 97 -12.35 2.82 -16.00
N HIS A 98 -13.35 2.18 -15.43
CA HIS A 98 -13.68 0.79 -15.72
C HIS A 98 -15.21 0.67 -15.80
N PRO A 99 -15.74 -0.26 -16.61
CA PRO A 99 -17.21 -0.41 -16.71
C PRO A 99 -17.89 -0.62 -15.37
N ASP A 100 -17.19 -1.24 -14.39
CA ASP A 100 -17.74 -1.49 -13.07
C ASP A 100 -17.27 -0.47 -12.02
N GLY A 101 -16.64 0.63 -12.45
CA GLY A 101 -16.19 1.68 -11.55
C GLY A 101 -14.79 2.16 -11.87
N THR A 102 -13.81 1.64 -11.15
CA THR A 102 -12.40 2.01 -11.30
C THR A 102 -11.54 0.78 -11.26
N LEU A 103 -10.58 0.69 -12.19
CA LEU A 103 -9.50 -0.27 -12.05
C LEU A 103 -8.36 0.42 -11.33
N VAL A 104 -8.07 -0.02 -10.12
CA VAL A 104 -6.92 0.45 -9.34
C VAL A 104 -5.73 -0.39 -9.77
N ARG A 105 -4.72 0.25 -10.36
CA ARG A 105 -3.46 -0.43 -10.71
C ARG A 105 -2.38 0.07 -9.78
N LEU A 106 -1.76 -0.85 -9.05
CA LEU A 106 -0.74 -0.51 -8.07
C LEU A 106 0.57 -1.18 -8.46
N VAL A 107 1.65 -0.40 -8.44
CA VAL A 107 3.00 -0.90 -8.69
C VAL A 107 3.87 -0.45 -7.52
N HIS A 108 4.53 -1.41 -6.88
CA HIS A 108 5.48 -1.14 -5.80
C HIS A 108 6.85 -1.54 -6.31
N ARG A 109 7.74 -0.55 -6.45
CA ARG A 109 9.07 -0.77 -7.03
C ARG A 109 10.17 -0.37 -6.06
N ASP A 110 11.40 -0.68 -6.43
CA ASP A 110 12.59 -0.42 -5.64
C ASP A 110 12.64 -1.28 -4.38
N LEU A 111 12.07 -2.48 -4.46
CA LEU A 111 12.11 -3.46 -3.38
C LEU A 111 13.18 -4.50 -3.68
N ALA A 112 13.99 -4.83 -2.69
CA ALA A 112 14.93 -5.93 -2.82
C ALA A 112 14.18 -7.25 -3.03
N PRO A 113 14.76 -8.21 -3.75
CA PRO A 113 14.07 -9.46 -4.05
C PRO A 113 13.47 -10.16 -2.84
N GLU A 114 14.17 -10.16 -1.71
CA GLU A 114 13.75 -10.90 -0.53
C GLU A 114 12.51 -10.32 0.15
N VAL A 115 12.12 -9.07 -0.15
CA VAL A 115 10.92 -8.47 0.43
C VAL A 115 9.78 -8.29 -0.57
N ARG A 116 9.98 -8.65 -1.83
CA ARG A 116 8.95 -8.48 -2.85
C ARG A 116 7.71 -9.33 -2.57
N ARG A 117 7.91 -10.58 -2.20
CA ARG A 117 6.78 -11.48 -1.97
C ARG A 117 5.95 -11.03 -0.78
N LEU A 118 6.60 -10.56 0.28
CA LEU A 118 5.89 -10.02 1.44
C LEU A 118 4.97 -8.89 1.01
N HIS A 119 5.50 -7.96 0.21
CA HIS A 119 4.71 -6.81 -0.22
C HIS A 119 3.64 -7.20 -1.24
N ALA A 120 3.93 -8.16 -2.12
CA ALA A 120 2.92 -8.67 -3.05
C ALA A 120 1.75 -9.29 -2.29
N ASP A 121 2.06 -10.12 -1.30
CA ASP A 121 1.03 -10.75 -0.48
C ASP A 121 0.24 -9.71 0.31
N GLY A 122 0.92 -8.68 0.81
CA GLY A 122 0.28 -7.60 1.52
C GLY A 122 -0.72 -6.86 0.65
N TRP A 123 -0.30 -6.43 -0.53
CA TRP A 123 -1.19 -5.72 -1.44
C TRP A 123 -2.35 -6.59 -1.90
N SER A 124 -2.11 -7.89 -2.13
CA SER A 124 -3.18 -8.83 -2.47
C SER A 124 -4.22 -8.97 -1.38
N ARG A 125 -3.85 -8.69 -0.14
CA ARG A 125 -4.76 -8.70 0.99
C ARG A 125 -5.46 -7.37 1.17
N PHE A 126 -4.73 -6.27 1.02
CA PHE A 126 -5.28 -4.94 1.31
C PHE A 126 -6.17 -4.38 0.21
N LEU A 127 -5.84 -4.61 -1.07
CA LEU A 127 -6.67 -4.06 -2.15
C LEU A 127 -8.10 -4.60 -2.13
N PRO A 128 -8.35 -5.90 -1.87
CA PRO A 128 -9.73 -6.36 -1.71
C PRO A 128 -10.46 -5.69 -0.53
N ARG A 129 -9.73 -5.32 0.52
CA ARG A 129 -10.32 -4.57 1.63
C ARG A 129 -10.79 -3.19 1.16
N LEU A 130 -10.00 -2.52 0.34
CA LEU A 130 -10.38 -1.25 -0.27
C LEU A 130 -11.67 -1.41 -1.04
N ALA A 131 -11.74 -2.43 -1.90
CA ALA A 131 -12.95 -2.68 -2.69
C ALA A 131 -14.17 -2.91 -1.80
N ALA A 132 -14.01 -3.65 -0.71
CA ALA A 132 -15.10 -3.93 0.22
C ALA A 132 -15.59 -2.68 0.93
N VAL A 133 -14.68 -1.88 1.52
CA VAL A 133 -15.11 -0.71 2.28
C VAL A 133 -15.73 0.35 1.36
N VAL A 134 -15.22 0.53 0.15
CA VAL A 134 -15.80 1.47 -0.80
C VAL A 134 -17.21 1.05 -1.19
N ALA A 135 -17.44 -0.26 -1.32
CA ALA A 135 -18.76 -0.80 -1.66
C ALA A 135 -19.70 -0.91 -0.45
N GLY A 136 -19.25 -0.50 0.74
CA GLY A 136 -20.07 -0.59 1.93
C GLY A 136 -20.20 -1.99 2.49
N ARG A 137 -19.30 -2.91 2.11
CA ARG A 137 -19.30 -4.28 2.61
C ARG A 137 -18.26 -4.44 3.71
N ALA A 138 -18.48 -5.42 4.58
CA ALA A 138 -17.51 -5.72 5.62
C ALA A 138 -16.27 -6.36 4.99
N PRO A 139 -15.07 -5.82 5.23
CA PRO A 139 -13.84 -6.42 4.70
C PRO A 139 -13.44 -7.64 5.53
N ILE A 140 -12.53 -8.46 4.97
CA ILE A 140 -11.93 -9.54 5.75
C ILE A 140 -11.22 -8.93 6.96
N PRO A 141 -11.08 -9.69 8.06
CA PRO A 141 -10.46 -9.15 9.26
C PRO A 141 -9.06 -8.61 9.01
N TYR A 142 -8.75 -7.50 9.67
CA TYR A 142 -7.45 -6.88 9.55
C TYR A 142 -6.41 -7.67 10.35
N PRO A 143 -5.18 -7.84 9.83
CA PRO A 143 -4.14 -8.52 10.60
C PRO A 143 -3.78 -7.70 11.84
N THR A 144 -3.50 -8.37 12.94
CA THR A 144 -3.19 -7.71 14.21
C THR A 144 -1.70 -7.61 14.48
N ALA A 145 -0.89 -8.30 13.69
CA ALA A 145 0.56 -8.29 13.86
C ALA A 145 1.23 -8.63 12.54
N LEU A 146 2.53 -8.34 12.47
CA LEU A 146 3.33 -8.76 11.33
C LEU A 146 3.41 -10.29 11.31
N PRO A 147 3.58 -10.91 10.13
CA PRO A 147 3.74 -12.36 10.06
C PRO A 147 4.97 -12.82 10.84
N GLU A 148 4.87 -13.96 11.47
CA GLU A 148 6.01 -14.55 12.15
C GLU A 148 7.05 -14.98 11.12
N PRO A 149 8.33 -15.02 11.50
CA PRO A 149 9.38 -15.38 10.54
C PRO A 149 9.15 -16.69 9.81
N GLU A 150 8.68 -17.71 10.51
CA GLU A 150 8.43 -19.01 9.85
C GLU A 150 7.20 -18.99 8.95
N GLU A 151 6.34 -17.99 9.11
CA GLU A 151 5.16 -17.83 8.26
C GLU A 151 5.37 -16.77 7.20
N ALA A 152 6.48 -16.05 7.29
CA ALA A 152 6.75 -14.97 6.37
C ALA A 152 6.96 -15.50 4.96
N PRO A 153 6.44 -14.79 3.97
CA PRO A 153 6.62 -15.19 2.58
C PRO A 153 8.03 -14.97 2.06
N TRP A 154 8.87 -14.26 2.80
CA TRP A 154 10.26 -14.06 2.40
C TRP A 154 11.14 -15.11 3.05
N PRO A 155 12.27 -15.43 2.45
CA PRO A 155 13.19 -16.39 3.03
C PRO A 155 13.59 -16.01 4.45
N SER A 156 13.74 -16.99 5.30
CA SER A 156 14.28 -16.74 6.63
C SER A 156 15.60 -16.02 6.46
N THR A 157 15.94 -15.20 7.45
CA THR A 157 17.21 -14.51 7.42
C THR A 157 18.30 -15.52 7.11
N PRO A 158 19.05 -15.32 6.04
CA PRO A 158 20.13 -16.23 5.75
C PRO A 158 21.10 -16.22 6.91
N GLY A 159 21.61 -17.36 7.22
CA GLY A 159 22.65 -17.43 8.20
C GLY A 159 23.78 -16.51 7.76
N PRO A 160 24.68 -16.21 8.64
CA PRO A 160 25.81 -15.36 8.31
C PRO A 160 26.65 -15.90 7.18
#